data_d0329b6e650586cc92b12c68bc647123
#
_entry.id   d0329b6e650586cc92b12c68bc647123
#
_cell.length_a   1.000
_cell.length_b   1.000
_cell.length_c   1.000
_cell.angle_alpha   90.00
_cell.angle_beta   90.00
_cell.angle_gamma   90.00
#
_symmetry.space_group_name_H-M   'P 1'
#
loop_
_entity.id
_entity.type
_entity.pdbx_description
1 polymer ?
#
loop_
_entity_poly.entity_id
_entity_poly.type
_entity_poly.pdbx_seq_one_letter_code
_entity_poly.pdbx_strand_id
1 'polypeptide(L)'
;TAITVAEVGATQMACSSIQVVEPLKIIPFYIDVAKGYEWSTDLGVMETLGGECQRWFEKEPVGVLAAITPWNVPTQVNLAKIIPALAAGCCVVLKPAPDTSWTGLALGKLIAENTDFPPGVVNVVSAADPAAGSYLTDDHRVDMISFTGSTVTGRKVMEAASANITKVFLELGGKSALIVLDDVEDFGMVAATAAFGMATVCGQGCALSTRILLPRSRYGEAVDAIAAMMAAVPPGDPTDAATMMGPLISARQRDRVEGYVQSAIDEGARIVCGGSRPDGMDRGFFYEPTLIADVDNSMTVAQEEIFGPVLVAIPFEDDDEAVMIANDSIYGLSGAVFSGDEQRALQVAKQIRTGTMSVNGGVWYGADVPFGGFKQSGIGREMGTAGFEEHLETKSYSKPV
;
A
#
# COMPACT_ATOMS: atom_id res chain seq x y z
N THR A 1 -9.46 -6.44 -16.50
CA THR A 1 -8.37 -5.79 -17.27
C THR A 1 -8.86 -4.55 -18.00
N ALA A 2 -9.84 -4.64 -18.94
CA ALA A 2 -10.25 -3.48 -19.75
C ALA A 2 -10.71 -2.26 -18.92
N ILE A 3 -11.49 -2.49 -17.86
CA ILE A 3 -11.93 -1.43 -16.93
C ILE A 3 -10.71 -0.80 -16.24
N THR A 4 -9.79 -1.61 -15.73
CA THR A 4 -8.60 -1.14 -15.01
C THR A 4 -7.67 -0.31 -15.91
N VAL A 5 -7.47 -0.75 -17.16
CA VAL A 5 -6.72 0.04 -18.16
C VAL A 5 -7.41 1.39 -18.38
N ALA A 6 -8.74 1.42 -18.54
CA ALA A 6 -9.49 2.64 -18.84
C ALA A 6 -9.56 3.63 -17.65
N GLU A 7 -9.72 3.13 -16.42
CA GLU A 7 -9.85 3.98 -15.21
C GLU A 7 -8.51 4.43 -14.65
N VAL A 8 -7.55 3.51 -14.55
CA VAL A 8 -6.27 3.74 -13.87
C VAL A 8 -5.17 4.20 -14.84
N GLY A 9 -5.31 3.86 -16.12
CA GLY A 9 -4.20 3.93 -17.07
C GLY A 9 -3.15 2.81 -16.82
N ALA A 10 -3.56 1.73 -16.14
CA ALA A 10 -2.68 0.62 -15.85
C ALA A 10 -2.28 -0.10 -17.14
N THR A 11 -0.98 -0.45 -17.27
CA THR A 11 -0.49 -1.20 -18.44
C THR A 11 -1.01 -2.63 -18.46
N GLN A 12 -0.99 -3.28 -19.63
CA GLN A 12 -1.34 -4.69 -19.76
C GLN A 12 -0.48 -5.58 -18.86
N MET A 13 0.82 -5.27 -18.73
CA MET A 13 1.74 -5.96 -17.83
C MET A 13 1.31 -5.81 -16.36
N ALA A 14 0.94 -4.62 -15.92
CA ALA A 14 0.45 -4.39 -14.56
C ALA A 14 -0.87 -5.12 -14.31
N CYS A 15 -1.76 -5.22 -15.30
CA CYS A 15 -3.01 -5.97 -15.21
C CYS A 15 -2.78 -7.49 -15.12
N SER A 16 -1.75 -8.02 -15.79
CA SER A 16 -1.38 -9.44 -15.69
C SER A 16 -0.69 -9.80 -14.37
N SER A 17 -0.47 -8.83 -13.51
CA SER A 17 0.17 -8.97 -12.19
C SER A 17 -0.63 -8.23 -11.10
N ILE A 18 -0.07 -7.20 -10.52
CA ILE A 18 -0.54 -6.51 -9.30
C ILE A 18 -1.95 -5.88 -9.42
N GLN A 19 -2.38 -5.48 -10.63
CA GLN A 19 -3.67 -4.79 -10.79
C GLN A 19 -4.87 -5.73 -10.82
N VAL A 20 -4.73 -6.96 -11.36
CA VAL A 20 -5.87 -7.88 -11.55
C VAL A 20 -5.55 -9.31 -11.15
N VAL A 21 -4.49 -9.92 -11.70
CA VAL A 21 -4.28 -11.38 -11.58
C VAL A 21 -3.84 -11.77 -10.17
N GLU A 22 -2.84 -11.11 -9.61
CA GLU A 22 -2.37 -11.42 -8.25
C GLU A 22 -3.46 -11.19 -7.17
N PRO A 23 -4.26 -10.09 -7.23
CA PRO A 23 -5.38 -9.88 -6.32
C PRO A 23 -6.40 -11.03 -6.23
N LEU A 24 -6.60 -11.78 -7.31
CA LEU A 24 -7.56 -12.90 -7.30
C LEU A 24 -7.13 -14.04 -6.35
N LYS A 25 -5.84 -14.14 -6.02
CA LYS A 25 -5.31 -15.12 -5.05
C LYS A 25 -5.80 -14.87 -3.61
N ILE A 26 -6.28 -13.67 -3.31
CA ILE A 26 -6.87 -13.32 -2.02
C ILE A 26 -8.11 -14.18 -1.73
N ILE A 27 -8.90 -14.50 -2.76
CA ILE A 27 -10.15 -15.24 -2.62
C ILE A 27 -9.91 -16.66 -2.07
N PRO A 28 -9.16 -17.56 -2.77
CA PRO A 28 -8.89 -18.88 -2.24
C PRO A 28 -8.15 -18.86 -0.91
N PHE A 29 -7.22 -17.93 -0.71
CA PHE A 29 -6.50 -17.82 0.56
C PHE A 29 -7.45 -17.64 1.75
N TYR A 30 -8.39 -16.68 1.70
CA TYR A 30 -9.29 -16.45 2.83
C TYR A 30 -10.39 -17.50 2.95
N ILE A 31 -10.75 -18.21 1.88
CA ILE A 31 -11.59 -19.41 1.97
C ILE A 31 -10.89 -20.48 2.83
N ASP A 32 -9.61 -20.69 2.61
CA ASP A 32 -8.83 -21.69 3.37
C ASP A 32 -8.58 -21.22 4.82
N VAL A 33 -8.30 -19.95 5.04
CA VAL A 33 -8.19 -19.37 6.38
C VAL A 33 -9.49 -19.59 7.16
N ALA A 34 -10.64 -19.20 6.62
CA ALA A 34 -11.93 -19.30 7.31
C ALA A 34 -12.33 -20.76 7.65
N LYS A 35 -11.99 -21.72 6.76
CA LYS A 35 -12.25 -23.15 6.99
C LYS A 35 -11.35 -23.74 8.07
N GLY A 36 -10.11 -23.28 8.19
CA GLY A 36 -9.14 -23.78 9.16
C GLY A 36 -9.07 -22.97 10.45
N TYR A 37 -9.84 -21.89 10.58
CA TYR A 37 -9.73 -20.98 11.70
C TYR A 37 -10.32 -21.58 12.99
N GLU A 38 -9.64 -21.39 14.12
CA GLU A 38 -10.10 -21.79 15.44
C GLU A 38 -11.09 -20.75 16.02
N TRP A 39 -12.36 -20.93 15.72
CA TRP A 39 -13.42 -19.99 16.13
C TRP A 39 -13.72 -19.99 17.62
N SER A 40 -13.37 -21.06 18.35
CA SER A 40 -13.60 -21.19 19.79
C SER A 40 -12.38 -21.83 20.44
N THR A 41 -11.88 -21.21 21.50
CA THR A 41 -10.74 -21.72 22.28
C THR A 41 -11.16 -22.02 23.69
N ASP A 42 -11.09 -23.30 24.11
CA ASP A 42 -11.35 -23.75 25.47
C ASP A 42 -10.18 -23.41 26.41
N LEU A 43 -10.45 -22.71 27.49
CA LEU A 43 -9.48 -22.36 28.53
C LEU A 43 -9.51 -23.33 29.70
N GLY A 44 -10.39 -24.33 29.69
CA GLY A 44 -10.57 -25.31 30.73
C GLY A 44 -11.25 -24.80 31.99
N VAL A 45 -11.25 -25.67 33.01
CA VAL A 45 -11.81 -25.38 34.35
C VAL A 45 -10.77 -24.71 35.23
N MET A 46 -11.17 -23.65 35.91
CA MET A 46 -10.31 -22.92 36.85
C MET A 46 -11.12 -22.48 38.07
N GLU A 47 -10.47 -22.52 39.22
CA GLU A 47 -10.99 -21.90 40.45
C GLU A 47 -11.03 -20.36 40.24
N THR A 48 -12.17 -19.77 40.53
CA THR A 48 -12.44 -18.34 40.43
C THR A 48 -13.00 -17.80 41.73
N LEU A 49 -13.26 -16.50 41.82
CA LEU A 49 -13.94 -15.88 42.99
C LEU A 49 -15.33 -16.48 43.28
N GLY A 50 -15.97 -17.13 42.30
CA GLY A 50 -17.28 -17.77 42.40
C GLY A 50 -17.26 -19.30 42.46
N GLY A 51 -16.07 -19.93 42.65
CA GLY A 51 -15.87 -21.37 42.61
C GLY A 51 -15.29 -21.85 41.25
N GLU A 52 -15.33 -23.17 41.02
CA GLU A 52 -14.85 -23.74 39.76
C GLU A 52 -15.73 -23.37 38.58
N CYS A 53 -15.09 -22.83 37.51
CA CYS A 53 -15.78 -22.43 36.29
C CYS A 53 -15.08 -22.97 35.06
N GLN A 54 -15.86 -23.51 34.13
CA GLN A 54 -15.43 -23.76 32.73
C GLN A 54 -15.41 -22.43 32.00
N ARG A 55 -14.30 -22.13 31.30
CA ARG A 55 -14.11 -20.88 30.57
C ARG A 55 -13.67 -21.15 29.13
N TRP A 56 -14.14 -20.33 28.22
CA TRP A 56 -13.71 -20.31 26.82
C TRP A 56 -13.90 -18.92 26.20
N PHE A 57 -13.38 -18.69 25.05
CA PHE A 57 -13.73 -17.53 24.24
C PHE A 57 -14.02 -17.93 22.80
N GLU A 58 -14.82 -17.12 22.14
CA GLU A 58 -15.21 -17.29 20.74
C GLU A 58 -14.84 -16.04 19.94
N LYS A 59 -14.59 -16.24 18.64
CA LYS A 59 -14.41 -15.17 17.68
C LYS A 59 -15.71 -14.97 16.92
N GLU A 60 -16.17 -13.72 16.88
CA GLU A 60 -17.40 -13.30 16.21
C GLU A 60 -17.07 -12.24 15.16
N PRO A 61 -17.83 -12.10 14.04
CA PRO A 61 -17.64 -11.00 13.09
C PRO A 61 -17.82 -9.65 13.78
N VAL A 62 -16.99 -8.65 13.39
CA VAL A 62 -17.11 -7.29 13.94
C VAL A 62 -18.46 -6.66 13.62
N GLY A 63 -19.12 -7.04 12.51
CA GLY A 63 -20.44 -6.55 12.10
C GLY A 63 -20.47 -5.90 10.73
N VAL A 64 -20.76 -4.61 10.65
CA VAL A 64 -20.85 -3.83 9.41
C VAL A 64 -19.52 -3.10 9.15
N LEU A 65 -18.88 -3.45 8.03
CA LEU A 65 -17.65 -2.81 7.56
C LEU A 65 -17.95 -1.70 6.55
N ALA A 66 -17.48 -0.48 6.81
CA ALA A 66 -17.31 0.55 5.80
C ALA A 66 -15.92 0.43 5.17
N ALA A 67 -15.86 -0.06 3.94
CA ALA A 67 -14.62 -0.19 3.15
C ALA A 67 -14.47 1.00 2.22
N ILE A 68 -13.47 1.87 2.45
CA ILE A 68 -13.22 3.07 1.64
C ILE A 68 -11.87 2.91 0.95
N THR A 69 -11.86 2.86 -0.38
CA THR A 69 -10.70 2.42 -1.16
C THR A 69 -10.17 3.50 -2.10
N PRO A 70 -8.85 3.50 -2.39
CA PRO A 70 -8.19 4.44 -3.28
C PRO A 70 -8.32 4.02 -4.75
N TRP A 71 -7.71 4.80 -5.62
CA TRP A 71 -7.79 4.67 -7.07
C TRP A 71 -6.59 3.97 -7.73
N ASN A 72 -5.47 3.78 -7.04
CA ASN A 72 -4.21 3.36 -7.68
C ASN A 72 -4.14 1.86 -8.04
N VAL A 73 -4.68 0.99 -7.18
CA VAL A 73 -4.76 -0.47 -7.39
C VAL A 73 -6.15 -0.98 -6.98
N PRO A 74 -7.21 -0.54 -7.69
CA PRO A 74 -8.59 -0.67 -7.20
C PRO A 74 -9.04 -2.12 -6.99
N THR A 75 -8.69 -3.06 -7.89
CA THR A 75 -9.05 -4.48 -7.71
C THR A 75 -8.40 -5.05 -6.46
N GLN A 76 -7.11 -4.77 -6.27
CA GLN A 76 -6.35 -5.25 -5.12
C GLN A 76 -6.97 -4.79 -3.81
N VAL A 77 -7.14 -3.46 -3.65
CA VAL A 77 -7.59 -2.92 -2.36
C VAL A 77 -9.07 -3.24 -2.09
N ASN A 78 -9.92 -3.28 -3.13
CA ASN A 78 -11.30 -3.71 -2.96
C ASN A 78 -11.38 -5.16 -2.46
N LEU A 79 -10.64 -6.10 -3.06
CA LEU A 79 -10.64 -7.50 -2.65
C LEU A 79 -9.99 -7.68 -1.28
N ALA A 80 -8.91 -6.99 -0.97
CA ALA A 80 -8.23 -7.07 0.31
C ALA A 80 -9.10 -6.63 1.49
N LYS A 81 -10.11 -5.76 1.25
CA LYS A 81 -11.07 -5.36 2.28
C LYS A 81 -12.33 -6.23 2.30
N ILE A 82 -12.88 -6.56 1.12
CA ILE A 82 -14.16 -7.29 1.04
C ILE A 82 -13.99 -8.75 1.43
N ILE A 83 -12.97 -9.43 0.90
CA ILE A 83 -12.88 -10.89 1.02
C ILE A 83 -12.61 -11.36 2.46
N PRO A 84 -11.65 -10.79 3.22
CA PRO A 84 -11.49 -11.17 4.64
C PRO A 84 -12.72 -10.83 5.48
N ALA A 85 -13.38 -9.71 5.22
CA ALA A 85 -14.61 -9.32 5.92
C ALA A 85 -15.74 -10.33 5.67
N LEU A 86 -15.97 -10.75 4.43
CA LEU A 86 -16.95 -11.78 4.09
C LEU A 86 -16.59 -13.13 4.70
N ALA A 87 -15.32 -13.52 4.65
CA ALA A 87 -14.81 -14.76 5.25
C ALA A 87 -15.01 -14.76 6.78
N ALA A 88 -14.91 -13.60 7.43
CA ALA A 88 -15.21 -13.41 8.84
C ALA A 88 -16.71 -13.37 9.17
N GLY A 89 -17.61 -13.23 8.17
CA GLY A 89 -19.06 -13.13 8.36
C GLY A 89 -19.60 -11.70 8.47
N CYS A 90 -18.83 -10.68 8.10
CA CYS A 90 -19.27 -9.28 8.14
C CYS A 90 -20.12 -8.91 6.90
N CYS A 91 -20.96 -7.88 7.08
CA CYS A 91 -21.55 -7.16 5.95
C CYS A 91 -20.64 -6.01 5.53
N VAL A 92 -20.60 -5.69 4.22
CA VAL A 92 -19.69 -4.70 3.67
C VAL A 92 -20.43 -3.62 2.89
N VAL A 93 -20.09 -2.36 3.17
CA VAL A 93 -20.40 -1.21 2.34
C VAL A 93 -19.09 -0.71 1.73
N LEU A 94 -18.88 -1.03 0.44
CA LEU A 94 -17.71 -0.57 -0.32
C LEU A 94 -17.97 0.78 -0.94
N LYS A 95 -17.12 1.77 -0.66
CA LYS A 95 -17.05 3.05 -1.35
C LYS A 95 -15.72 3.16 -2.09
N PRO A 96 -15.67 2.85 -3.40
CA PRO A 96 -14.47 3.06 -4.20
C PRO A 96 -14.20 4.55 -4.44
N ALA A 97 -12.96 4.88 -4.79
CA ALA A 97 -12.61 6.22 -5.22
C ALA A 97 -13.44 6.64 -6.45
N PRO A 98 -13.78 7.94 -6.59
CA PRO A 98 -14.51 8.43 -7.76
C PRO A 98 -13.84 8.11 -9.09
N ASP A 99 -12.50 8.21 -9.13
CA ASP A 99 -11.69 7.97 -10.33
C ASP A 99 -11.69 6.50 -10.79
N THR A 100 -12.06 5.54 -9.92
CA THR A 100 -12.07 4.09 -10.22
C THR A 100 -13.34 3.40 -9.74
N SER A 101 -14.45 4.08 -9.86
CA SER A 101 -15.74 3.59 -9.41
C SER A 101 -16.26 2.38 -10.21
N TRP A 102 -15.92 2.25 -11.48
CA TRP A 102 -16.38 1.15 -12.33
C TRP A 102 -15.79 -0.19 -11.90
N THR A 103 -14.54 -0.23 -11.47
CA THR A 103 -13.93 -1.44 -10.91
C THR A 103 -14.71 -1.92 -9.68
N GLY A 104 -15.07 -1.02 -8.77
CA GLY A 104 -15.87 -1.35 -7.59
C GLY A 104 -17.29 -1.81 -7.94
N LEU A 105 -17.98 -1.10 -8.84
CA LEU A 105 -19.32 -1.44 -9.31
C LEU A 105 -19.35 -2.78 -10.06
N ALA A 106 -18.34 -3.06 -10.91
CA ALA A 106 -18.22 -4.34 -11.60
C ALA A 106 -18.04 -5.49 -10.62
N LEU A 107 -17.26 -5.30 -9.55
CA LEU A 107 -17.10 -6.30 -8.51
C LEU A 107 -18.42 -6.56 -7.77
N GLY A 108 -19.14 -5.51 -7.39
CA GLY A 108 -20.48 -5.64 -6.77
C GLY A 108 -21.46 -6.38 -7.67
N LYS A 109 -21.48 -6.07 -8.97
CA LYS A 109 -22.29 -6.78 -9.96
C LYS A 109 -21.91 -8.27 -10.06
N LEU A 110 -20.61 -8.58 -10.15
CA LEU A 110 -20.15 -9.98 -10.23
C LEU A 110 -20.56 -10.77 -9.00
N ILE A 111 -20.48 -10.20 -7.79
CA ILE A 111 -20.91 -10.84 -6.55
C ILE A 111 -22.43 -11.08 -6.59
N ALA A 112 -23.22 -10.07 -6.93
CA ALA A 112 -24.69 -10.16 -6.93
C ALA A 112 -25.24 -11.16 -7.95
N GLU A 113 -24.60 -11.31 -9.11
CA GLU A 113 -25.07 -12.17 -10.21
C GLU A 113 -24.52 -13.59 -10.16
N ASN A 114 -23.41 -13.85 -9.44
CA ASN A 114 -22.69 -15.12 -9.51
C ASN A 114 -22.43 -15.79 -8.15
N THR A 115 -23.00 -15.27 -7.07
CA THR A 115 -22.86 -15.87 -5.73
C THR A 115 -24.21 -15.98 -5.02
N ASP A 116 -24.28 -16.84 -4.01
CA ASP A 116 -25.48 -17.05 -3.18
C ASP A 116 -25.51 -16.12 -1.94
N PHE A 117 -24.68 -15.06 -1.91
CA PHE A 117 -24.75 -14.12 -0.79
C PHE A 117 -26.13 -13.44 -0.71
N PRO A 118 -26.74 -13.40 0.48
CA PRO A 118 -28.02 -12.70 0.65
C PRO A 118 -27.93 -11.23 0.22
N PRO A 119 -28.99 -10.64 -0.34
CA PRO A 119 -29.05 -9.22 -0.62
C PRO A 119 -28.71 -8.37 0.61
N GLY A 120 -27.85 -7.37 0.43
CA GLY A 120 -27.41 -6.49 1.52
C GLY A 120 -26.13 -6.92 2.24
N VAL A 121 -25.59 -8.10 1.98
CA VAL A 121 -24.27 -8.51 2.53
C VAL A 121 -23.16 -7.70 1.91
N VAL A 122 -23.18 -7.48 0.60
CA VAL A 122 -22.23 -6.61 -0.11
C VAL A 122 -22.98 -5.48 -0.81
N ASN A 123 -22.60 -4.26 -0.49
CA ASN A 123 -23.19 -3.04 -1.06
C ASN A 123 -22.07 -2.19 -1.63
N VAL A 124 -22.21 -1.69 -2.86
CA VAL A 124 -21.23 -0.78 -3.48
C VAL A 124 -21.87 0.57 -3.72
N VAL A 125 -21.29 1.61 -3.12
CA VAL A 125 -21.78 3.00 -3.21
C VAL A 125 -20.77 3.84 -3.98
N SER A 126 -21.09 4.23 -5.20
CA SER A 126 -20.29 5.16 -5.99
C SER A 126 -20.82 6.59 -5.80
N ALA A 127 -19.90 7.52 -5.55
CA ALA A 127 -20.22 8.94 -5.42
C ALA A 127 -19.05 9.80 -5.92
N ALA A 128 -19.36 10.86 -6.64
CA ALA A 128 -18.37 11.86 -7.06
C ALA A 128 -17.92 12.75 -5.90
N ASP A 129 -18.83 12.99 -4.94
CA ASP A 129 -18.54 13.83 -3.77
C ASP A 129 -17.82 13.00 -2.67
N PRO A 130 -16.63 13.42 -2.22
CA PRO A 130 -15.93 12.84 -1.07
C PRO A 130 -16.77 12.82 0.21
N ALA A 131 -17.76 13.71 0.38
CA ALA A 131 -18.66 13.73 1.54
C ALA A 131 -19.40 12.41 1.77
N ALA A 132 -19.64 11.62 0.71
CA ALA A 132 -20.21 10.28 0.85
C ALA A 132 -19.35 9.35 1.72
N GLY A 133 -18.02 9.55 1.74
CA GLY A 133 -17.12 8.85 2.66
C GLY A 133 -17.33 9.29 4.11
N SER A 134 -17.52 10.59 4.33
CA SER A 134 -17.76 11.13 5.68
C SER A 134 -19.06 10.60 6.28
N TYR A 135 -20.13 10.48 5.49
CA TYR A 135 -21.37 9.87 5.99
C TYR A 135 -21.16 8.43 6.49
N LEU A 136 -20.32 7.64 5.84
CA LEU A 136 -19.99 6.29 6.29
C LEU A 136 -19.15 6.29 7.57
N THR A 137 -18.24 7.24 7.73
CA THR A 137 -17.39 7.32 8.92
C THR A 137 -18.11 7.87 10.15
N ASP A 138 -19.18 8.62 9.96
CA ASP A 138 -20.00 9.21 11.03
C ASP A 138 -21.19 8.33 11.44
N ASP A 139 -21.55 7.30 10.65
CA ASP A 139 -22.74 6.49 10.87
C ASP A 139 -22.53 5.47 12.01
N HIS A 140 -23.32 5.61 13.07
CA HIS A 140 -23.26 4.74 14.26
C HIS A 140 -23.64 3.27 14.00
N ARG A 141 -24.13 2.91 12.81
CA ARG A 141 -24.42 1.54 12.39
C ARG A 141 -23.22 0.85 11.78
N VAL A 142 -22.11 1.58 11.56
CA VAL A 142 -20.84 1.04 11.10
C VAL A 142 -20.01 0.61 12.32
N ASP A 143 -19.68 -0.67 12.38
CA ASP A 143 -18.91 -1.25 13.47
C ASP A 143 -17.39 -1.13 13.24
N MET A 144 -16.97 -1.11 11.96
CA MET A 144 -15.56 -0.97 11.58
C MET A 144 -15.40 -0.13 10.31
N ILE A 145 -14.40 0.74 10.29
CA ILE A 145 -13.98 1.48 9.10
C ILE A 145 -12.64 0.94 8.64
N SER A 146 -12.58 0.41 7.41
CA SER A 146 -11.35 0.04 6.74
C SER A 146 -11.06 1.05 5.63
N PHE A 147 -10.07 1.90 5.85
CA PHE A 147 -9.70 2.99 4.96
C PHE A 147 -8.29 2.80 4.39
N THR A 148 -8.15 2.96 3.06
CA THR A 148 -6.86 3.11 2.40
C THR A 148 -6.83 4.43 1.62
N GLY A 149 -5.81 5.25 1.86
CA GLY A 149 -5.66 6.55 1.21
C GLY A 149 -4.59 7.44 1.83
N SER A 150 -4.72 8.76 1.66
CA SER A 150 -3.73 9.69 2.19
C SER A 150 -3.73 9.76 3.72
N THR A 151 -2.56 10.00 4.33
CA THR A 151 -2.40 10.19 5.77
C THR A 151 -3.27 11.32 6.32
N VAL A 152 -3.42 12.41 5.54
CA VAL A 152 -4.29 13.54 5.93
C VAL A 152 -5.74 13.10 6.05
N THR A 153 -6.23 12.29 5.12
CA THR A 153 -7.60 11.76 5.17
C THR A 153 -7.74 10.70 6.27
N GLY A 154 -6.74 9.85 6.48
CA GLY A 154 -6.73 8.87 7.57
C GLY A 154 -6.89 9.49 8.96
N ARG A 155 -6.24 10.64 9.21
CA ARG A 155 -6.45 11.40 10.46
C ARG A 155 -7.90 11.85 10.62
N LYS A 156 -8.55 12.34 9.54
CA LYS A 156 -9.96 12.74 9.57
C LYS A 156 -10.90 11.55 9.80
N VAL A 157 -10.57 10.39 9.23
CA VAL A 157 -11.31 9.14 9.49
C VAL A 157 -11.23 8.75 10.97
N MET A 158 -10.05 8.81 11.58
CA MET A 158 -9.88 8.55 13.01
C MET A 158 -10.66 9.55 13.88
N GLU A 159 -10.62 10.83 13.51
CA GLU A 159 -11.36 11.89 14.21
C GLU A 159 -12.87 11.62 14.17
N ALA A 160 -13.43 11.30 13.01
CA ALA A 160 -14.84 10.96 12.85
C ALA A 160 -15.22 9.69 13.62
N ALA A 161 -14.43 8.62 13.48
CA ALA A 161 -14.66 7.35 14.18
C ALA A 161 -14.65 7.49 15.71
N SER A 162 -13.93 8.45 16.27
CA SER A 162 -13.84 8.68 17.71
C SER A 162 -15.18 9.06 18.35
N ALA A 163 -16.10 9.66 17.59
CA ALA A 163 -17.44 10.04 18.08
C ALA A 163 -18.29 8.83 18.51
N ASN A 164 -18.11 7.70 17.84
CA ASN A 164 -18.84 6.45 18.11
C ASN A 164 -17.92 5.35 18.68
N ILE A 165 -16.61 5.63 18.88
CA ILE A 165 -15.59 4.65 19.25
C ILE A 165 -15.54 3.50 18.22
N THR A 166 -15.79 3.80 16.96
CA THR A 166 -15.77 2.83 15.86
C THR A 166 -14.36 2.32 15.63
N LYS A 167 -14.21 0.99 15.48
CA LYS A 167 -12.93 0.36 15.14
C LYS A 167 -12.40 0.88 13.82
N VAL A 168 -11.12 1.22 13.74
CA VAL A 168 -10.49 1.69 12.50
C VAL A 168 -9.33 0.81 12.11
N PHE A 169 -9.26 0.49 10.83
CA PHE A 169 -8.10 -0.05 10.15
C PHE A 169 -7.67 0.95 9.08
N LEU A 170 -6.40 1.35 9.09
CA LEU A 170 -5.87 2.41 8.24
C LEU A 170 -4.63 1.93 7.49
N GLU A 171 -4.69 1.99 6.16
CA GLU A 171 -3.57 1.86 5.24
C GLU A 171 -3.33 3.21 4.57
N LEU A 172 -2.21 3.84 4.88
CA LEU A 172 -1.95 5.23 4.52
C LEU A 172 -0.68 5.37 3.67
N GLY A 173 -0.18 6.59 3.57
CA GLY A 173 0.98 6.92 2.74
C GLY A 173 2.30 6.31 3.19
N GLY A 174 3.28 6.38 2.31
CA GLY A 174 4.64 5.92 2.55
C GLY A 174 5.70 6.79 1.89
N LYS A 175 6.92 6.74 2.44
CA LYS A 175 8.14 7.30 1.86
C LYS A 175 9.27 6.31 2.07
N SER A 176 9.06 5.10 1.58
CA SER A 176 9.90 3.93 1.85
C SER A 176 11.32 4.11 1.31
N ALA A 177 12.30 3.59 2.06
CA ALA A 177 13.70 3.66 1.69
C ALA A 177 14.17 2.35 1.04
N LEU A 178 14.86 2.46 -0.09
CA LEU A 178 15.73 1.43 -0.68
C LEU A 178 17.16 1.74 -0.24
N ILE A 179 17.71 0.96 0.67
CA ILE A 179 19.07 1.13 1.19
C ILE A 179 20.02 0.24 0.40
N VAL A 180 21.07 0.81 -0.14
CA VAL A 180 22.11 0.07 -0.90
C VAL A 180 23.44 0.21 -0.17
N LEU A 181 23.95 -0.90 0.37
CA LEU A 181 25.21 -0.89 1.10
C LEU A 181 26.41 -0.88 0.15
N ASP A 182 27.56 -0.51 0.64
CA ASP A 182 28.77 -0.25 -0.16
C ASP A 182 29.43 -1.52 -0.76
N ASP A 183 29.05 -2.69 -0.23
CA ASP A 183 29.54 -4.01 -0.62
C ASP A 183 28.76 -4.67 -1.77
N VAL A 184 27.75 -4.01 -2.33
CA VAL A 184 27.04 -4.47 -3.54
C VAL A 184 28.02 -4.55 -4.71
N GLU A 185 28.12 -5.72 -5.38
CA GLU A 185 29.09 -5.94 -6.48
C GLU A 185 28.86 -4.99 -7.65
N ASP A 186 27.59 -4.90 -8.12
CA ASP A 186 27.15 -3.99 -9.18
C ASP A 186 25.76 -3.42 -8.88
N PHE A 187 25.40 -2.33 -9.58
CA PHE A 187 24.11 -1.67 -9.36
C PHE A 187 23.01 -2.14 -10.34
N GLY A 188 23.20 -3.18 -11.14
CA GLY A 188 22.24 -3.61 -12.15
C GLY A 188 20.89 -4.00 -11.56
N MET A 189 20.89 -4.87 -10.54
CA MET A 189 19.67 -5.29 -9.84
C MET A 189 19.02 -4.12 -9.07
N VAL A 190 19.83 -3.28 -8.44
CA VAL A 190 19.37 -2.08 -7.72
C VAL A 190 18.67 -1.12 -8.69
N ALA A 191 19.31 -0.82 -9.82
CA ALA A 191 18.77 0.07 -10.85
C ALA A 191 17.47 -0.50 -11.46
N ALA A 192 17.44 -1.81 -11.74
CA ALA A 192 16.24 -2.48 -12.23
C ALA A 192 15.08 -2.40 -11.21
N THR A 193 15.36 -2.63 -9.94
CA THR A 193 14.36 -2.53 -8.85
C THR A 193 13.83 -1.10 -8.72
N ALA A 194 14.70 -0.10 -8.78
CA ALA A 194 14.34 1.31 -8.71
C ALA A 194 13.47 1.73 -9.91
N ALA A 195 13.90 1.40 -11.14
CA ALA A 195 13.15 1.72 -12.37
C ALA A 195 11.79 1.00 -12.42
N PHE A 196 11.75 -0.28 -12.04
CA PHE A 196 10.51 -1.04 -11.97
C PHE A 196 9.53 -0.42 -10.95
N GLY A 197 10.03 0.01 -9.78
CA GLY A 197 9.22 0.72 -8.77
C GLY A 197 8.58 1.98 -9.35
N MET A 198 9.33 2.78 -10.12
CA MET A 198 8.81 4.00 -10.75
C MET A 198 7.86 3.70 -11.92
N ALA A 199 8.08 2.63 -12.68
CA ALA A 199 7.20 2.20 -13.76
C ALA A 199 5.88 1.62 -13.24
N THR A 200 5.95 0.88 -12.14
CA THR A 200 4.78 0.25 -11.53
C THR A 200 3.74 1.30 -11.12
N VAL A 201 2.56 1.23 -11.73
CA VAL A 201 1.45 2.18 -11.52
C VAL A 201 1.89 3.65 -11.67
N CYS A 202 2.92 3.92 -12.49
CA CYS A 202 3.50 5.25 -12.67
C CYS A 202 3.94 5.88 -11.31
N GLY A 203 4.60 5.10 -10.44
CA GLY A 203 5.03 5.56 -9.12
C GLY A 203 3.90 5.83 -8.11
N GLN A 204 2.64 5.52 -8.45
CA GLN A 204 1.47 5.79 -7.62
C GLN A 204 1.15 4.63 -6.66
N GLY A 205 2.15 4.20 -5.90
CA GLY A 205 2.05 3.11 -4.93
C GLY A 205 2.55 3.52 -3.54
N CYS A 206 1.75 3.24 -2.50
CA CYS A 206 2.07 3.60 -1.12
C CYS A 206 3.32 2.89 -0.57
N ALA A 207 3.55 1.61 -0.98
CA ALA A 207 4.68 0.80 -0.53
C ALA A 207 5.93 0.91 -1.40
N LEU A 208 5.91 1.69 -2.47
CA LEU A 208 7.05 1.86 -3.36
C LEU A 208 8.21 2.58 -2.64
N SER A 209 9.43 2.07 -2.85
CA SER A 209 10.64 2.73 -2.33
C SER A 209 10.96 3.95 -3.18
N THR A 210 10.54 5.12 -2.71
CA THR A 210 10.70 6.41 -3.42
C THR A 210 11.84 7.27 -2.88
N ARG A 211 12.53 6.81 -1.82
CA ARG A 211 13.86 7.26 -1.42
C ARG A 211 14.85 6.14 -1.68
N ILE A 212 15.97 6.43 -2.33
CA ILE A 212 17.10 5.51 -2.43
C ILE A 212 18.28 6.07 -1.65
N LEU A 213 18.79 5.31 -0.70
CA LEU A 213 19.94 5.67 0.11
C LEU A 213 21.17 4.97 -0.49
N LEU A 214 22.19 5.75 -0.87
CA LEU A 214 23.34 5.28 -1.61
C LEU A 214 24.65 5.59 -0.86
N PRO A 215 25.60 4.65 -0.80
CA PRO A 215 26.88 4.89 -0.13
C PRO A 215 27.64 6.01 -0.83
N ARG A 216 28.13 6.99 -0.07
CA ARG A 216 28.84 8.18 -0.62
C ARG A 216 30.06 7.76 -1.42
N SER A 217 30.74 6.69 -1.04
CA SER A 217 31.92 6.17 -1.73
C SER A 217 31.64 5.72 -3.19
N ARG A 218 30.39 5.35 -3.51
CA ARG A 218 29.98 4.87 -4.83
C ARG A 218 28.75 5.62 -5.38
N TYR A 219 28.44 6.78 -4.81
CA TYR A 219 27.21 7.52 -5.10
C TYR A 219 27.04 7.86 -6.60
N GLY A 220 28.08 8.39 -7.24
CA GLY A 220 28.02 8.75 -8.65
C GLY A 220 27.76 7.55 -9.57
N GLU A 221 28.48 6.43 -9.34
CA GLU A 221 28.29 5.18 -10.08
C GLU A 221 26.84 4.66 -9.97
N ALA A 222 26.29 4.66 -8.76
CA ALA A 222 24.93 4.21 -8.51
C ALA A 222 23.88 5.11 -9.18
N VAL A 223 24.03 6.44 -9.05
CA VAL A 223 23.13 7.42 -9.67
C VAL A 223 23.12 7.28 -11.19
N ASP A 224 24.29 7.10 -11.83
CA ASP A 224 24.40 6.94 -13.28
C ASP A 224 23.72 5.63 -13.74
N ALA A 225 23.93 4.52 -13.03
CA ALA A 225 23.29 3.24 -13.34
C ALA A 225 21.75 3.31 -13.23
N ILE A 226 21.24 3.94 -12.18
CA ILE A 226 19.80 4.11 -11.94
C ILE A 226 19.20 5.02 -13.01
N ALA A 227 19.84 6.14 -13.33
CA ALA A 227 19.37 7.08 -14.35
C ALA A 227 19.28 6.42 -15.74
N ALA A 228 20.29 5.63 -16.12
CA ALA A 228 20.29 4.89 -17.37
C ALA A 228 19.14 3.89 -17.46
N MET A 229 18.86 3.17 -16.37
CA MET A 229 17.76 2.21 -16.32
C MET A 229 16.38 2.89 -16.34
N MET A 230 16.21 4.00 -15.61
CA MET A 230 14.97 4.77 -15.63
C MET A 230 14.68 5.38 -17.01
N ALA A 231 15.69 5.90 -17.69
CA ALA A 231 15.55 6.41 -19.05
C ALA A 231 15.18 5.33 -20.10
N ALA A 232 15.45 4.06 -19.80
CA ALA A 232 15.07 2.92 -20.64
C ALA A 232 13.59 2.51 -20.50
N VAL A 233 12.84 3.14 -19.59
CA VAL A 233 11.42 2.84 -19.32
C VAL A 233 10.55 4.08 -19.57
N PRO A 234 10.42 4.53 -20.83
CA PRO A 234 9.59 5.68 -21.16
C PRO A 234 8.10 5.39 -20.92
N PRO A 235 7.30 6.40 -20.59
CA PRO A 235 5.84 6.26 -20.54
C PRO A 235 5.27 5.98 -21.92
N GLY A 236 4.17 5.23 -21.98
CA GLY A 236 3.53 4.85 -23.23
C GLY A 236 2.04 4.58 -23.10
N ASP A 237 1.40 4.25 -24.23
CA ASP A 237 -0.01 3.87 -24.27
C ASP A 237 -0.23 2.58 -23.43
N PRO A 238 -1.05 2.61 -22.38
CA PRO A 238 -1.29 1.45 -21.52
C PRO A 238 -1.98 0.27 -22.24
N THR A 239 -2.54 0.50 -23.43
CA THR A 239 -3.14 -0.55 -24.25
C THR A 239 -2.12 -1.33 -25.08
N ASP A 240 -0.91 -0.79 -25.25
CA ASP A 240 0.20 -1.49 -25.90
C ASP A 240 0.85 -2.48 -24.93
N ALA A 241 0.98 -3.74 -25.32
CA ALA A 241 1.57 -4.80 -24.50
C ALA A 241 3.07 -4.57 -24.19
N ALA A 242 3.77 -3.77 -24.99
CA ALA A 242 5.18 -3.43 -24.76
C ALA A 242 5.38 -2.28 -23.76
N THR A 243 4.32 -1.53 -23.43
CA THR A 243 4.40 -0.41 -22.49
C THR A 243 4.59 -0.91 -21.06
N MET A 244 5.65 -0.46 -20.42
CA MET A 244 5.97 -0.77 -19.02
C MET A 244 5.39 0.28 -18.06
N MET A 245 5.33 1.55 -18.46
CA MET A 245 4.84 2.63 -17.63
C MET A 245 3.67 3.37 -18.32
N GLY A 246 2.51 3.44 -17.67
CA GLY A 246 1.33 4.18 -18.12
C GLY A 246 1.32 5.64 -17.62
N PRO A 247 0.19 6.36 -17.79
CA PRO A 247 0.01 7.72 -17.30
C PRO A 247 -0.25 7.77 -15.79
N LEU A 248 -0.18 8.98 -15.22
CA LEU A 248 -0.79 9.32 -13.95
C LEU A 248 -2.33 9.29 -14.05
N ILE A 249 -3.02 9.17 -12.92
CA ILE A 249 -4.49 9.05 -12.89
C ILE A 249 -5.22 10.30 -13.37
N SER A 250 -4.66 11.49 -13.17
CA SER A 250 -5.35 12.76 -13.45
C SER A 250 -4.38 13.93 -13.66
N ALA A 251 -4.90 15.02 -14.24
CA ALA A 251 -4.17 16.29 -14.35
C ALA A 251 -3.74 16.80 -12.96
N ARG A 252 -4.63 16.75 -11.98
CA ARG A 252 -4.34 17.17 -10.60
C ARG A 252 -3.15 16.40 -10.00
N GLN A 253 -3.06 15.09 -10.27
CA GLN A 253 -1.94 14.30 -9.78
C GLN A 253 -0.64 14.64 -10.52
N ARG A 254 -0.71 14.89 -11.83
CA ARG A 254 0.45 15.36 -12.61
C ARG A 254 0.94 16.72 -12.10
N ASP A 255 0.05 17.68 -11.92
CA ASP A 255 0.40 19.01 -11.41
C ASP A 255 1.03 18.93 -10.00
N ARG A 256 0.55 17.99 -9.16
CA ARG A 256 1.16 17.69 -7.86
C ARG A 256 2.61 17.20 -8.01
N VAL A 257 2.86 16.25 -8.92
CA VAL A 257 4.21 15.72 -9.19
C VAL A 257 5.13 16.83 -9.69
N GLU A 258 4.67 17.64 -10.64
CA GLU A 258 5.41 18.81 -11.15
C GLU A 258 5.78 19.81 -10.03
N GLY A 259 4.84 20.07 -9.11
CA GLY A 259 5.09 20.93 -7.96
C GLY A 259 6.19 20.41 -7.03
N TYR A 260 6.24 19.09 -6.78
CA TYR A 260 7.33 18.50 -6.00
C TYR A 260 8.68 18.52 -6.72
N VAL A 261 8.71 18.25 -8.02
CA VAL A 261 9.95 18.36 -8.81
C VAL A 261 10.46 19.78 -8.78
N GLN A 262 9.57 20.78 -8.93
CA GLN A 262 9.97 22.18 -8.83
C GLN A 262 10.49 22.53 -7.42
N SER A 263 9.85 22.05 -6.34
CA SER A 263 10.34 22.31 -4.98
C SER A 263 11.74 21.74 -4.74
N ALA A 264 12.05 20.57 -5.33
CA ALA A 264 13.38 19.98 -5.23
C ALA A 264 14.44 20.87 -5.90
N ILE A 265 14.12 21.44 -7.07
CA ILE A 265 15.00 22.39 -7.76
C ILE A 265 15.22 23.65 -6.92
N ASP A 266 14.13 24.19 -6.34
CA ASP A 266 14.17 25.38 -5.51
C ASP A 266 14.97 25.16 -4.20
N GLU A 267 14.94 23.92 -3.68
CA GLU A 267 15.72 23.49 -2.51
C GLU A 267 17.17 23.10 -2.86
N GLY A 268 17.57 23.15 -4.15
CA GLY A 268 18.95 22.98 -4.61
C GLY A 268 19.32 21.55 -5.02
N ALA A 269 18.35 20.62 -5.09
CA ALA A 269 18.58 19.28 -5.60
C ALA A 269 18.77 19.24 -7.14
N ARG A 270 19.39 18.17 -7.64
CA ARG A 270 19.73 18.03 -9.06
C ARG A 270 18.84 16.99 -9.74
N ILE A 271 18.13 17.41 -10.79
CA ILE A 271 17.42 16.47 -11.67
C ILE A 271 18.45 15.75 -12.55
N VAL A 272 18.48 14.43 -12.49
CA VAL A 272 19.41 13.58 -13.24
C VAL A 272 18.79 13.10 -14.56
N CYS A 273 17.54 12.65 -14.50
CA CYS A 273 16.74 12.28 -15.67
C CYS A 273 15.27 12.58 -15.44
N GLY A 274 14.49 12.69 -16.50
CA GLY A 274 13.07 13.03 -16.44
C GLY A 274 12.83 14.47 -15.97
N GLY A 275 11.82 14.65 -15.14
CA GLY A 275 11.47 15.95 -14.56
C GLY A 275 10.53 16.79 -15.43
N SER A 276 9.97 16.20 -16.49
CA SER A 276 9.08 16.88 -17.43
C SER A 276 7.99 15.97 -17.98
N ARG A 277 7.06 16.58 -18.70
CA ARG A 277 6.11 15.85 -19.54
C ARG A 277 6.87 15.33 -20.77
N PRO A 278 6.62 14.08 -21.21
CA PRO A 278 7.27 13.54 -22.39
C PRO A 278 6.81 14.26 -23.66
N ASP A 279 7.75 14.49 -24.59
CA ASP A 279 7.46 15.12 -25.88
C ASP A 279 6.48 14.28 -26.71
N GLY A 280 5.57 14.95 -27.42
CA GLY A 280 4.61 14.31 -28.32
C GLY A 280 3.46 13.56 -27.64
N MET A 281 3.33 13.60 -26.30
CA MET A 281 2.23 13.01 -25.53
C MET A 281 1.29 14.08 -24.98
N ASP A 282 0.64 14.84 -25.85
CA ASP A 282 -0.27 15.95 -25.47
C ASP A 282 -1.60 15.48 -24.87
N ARG A 283 -1.98 14.20 -25.10
CA ARG A 283 -3.20 13.59 -24.59
C ARG A 283 -2.87 12.60 -23.50
N GLY A 284 -3.56 12.71 -22.36
CA GLY A 284 -3.32 11.93 -21.16
C GLY A 284 -2.47 12.69 -20.14
N PHE A 285 -2.15 12.02 -19.03
CA PHE A 285 -1.47 12.64 -17.89
C PHE A 285 -0.08 12.05 -17.70
N PHE A 286 0.68 11.97 -18.80
CA PHE A 286 2.02 11.38 -18.81
C PHE A 286 3.03 12.28 -18.11
N TYR A 287 3.99 11.65 -17.46
CA TYR A 287 5.15 12.27 -16.84
C TYR A 287 6.34 11.32 -16.90
N GLU A 288 7.53 11.83 -17.10
CA GLU A 288 8.74 11.00 -17.25
C GLU A 288 9.17 10.40 -15.90
N PRO A 289 9.72 9.16 -15.88
CA PRO A 289 10.37 8.64 -14.69
C PRO A 289 11.53 9.54 -14.30
N THR A 290 11.50 10.04 -13.07
CA THR A 290 12.36 11.16 -12.63
C THR A 290 13.26 10.72 -11.50
N LEU A 291 14.59 10.90 -11.68
CA LEU A 291 15.58 10.74 -10.62
C LEU A 291 16.10 12.11 -10.16
N ILE A 292 15.95 12.38 -8.89
CA ILE A 292 16.46 13.58 -8.21
C ILE A 292 17.63 13.18 -7.33
N ALA A 293 18.82 13.72 -7.58
CA ALA A 293 20.03 13.43 -6.82
C ALA A 293 20.42 14.62 -5.92
N ASP A 294 21.42 14.37 -5.08
CA ASP A 294 21.99 15.34 -4.16
C ASP A 294 20.94 15.88 -3.15
N VAL A 295 20.01 14.98 -2.76
CA VAL A 295 18.92 15.29 -1.85
C VAL A 295 19.38 15.11 -0.40
N ASP A 296 19.09 16.13 0.43
CA ASP A 296 19.16 16.00 1.89
C ASP A 296 17.83 15.47 2.42
N ASN A 297 17.88 14.60 3.45
CA ASN A 297 16.66 14.00 3.99
C ASN A 297 15.66 15.01 4.59
N SER A 298 16.09 16.22 4.90
CA SER A 298 15.21 17.31 5.37
C SER A 298 14.42 18.00 4.26
N MET A 299 14.79 17.80 2.99
CA MET A 299 14.07 18.37 1.84
C MET A 299 12.64 17.85 1.73
N THR A 300 11.73 18.67 1.24
CA THR A 300 10.31 18.35 1.06
C THR A 300 10.12 17.06 0.26
N VAL A 301 10.88 16.86 -0.82
CA VAL A 301 10.81 15.68 -1.68
C VAL A 301 11.29 14.40 -1.01
N ALA A 302 12.07 14.48 0.07
CA ALA A 302 12.52 13.34 0.87
C ALA A 302 11.54 12.98 1.98
N GLN A 303 10.78 13.94 2.50
CA GLN A 303 9.87 13.77 3.63
C GLN A 303 8.42 13.52 3.22
N GLU A 304 7.96 14.08 2.11
CA GLU A 304 6.57 13.98 1.69
C GLU A 304 6.35 12.92 0.60
N GLU A 305 5.18 12.27 0.65
CA GLU A 305 4.74 11.32 -0.37
C GLU A 305 4.32 12.05 -1.64
N ILE A 306 5.08 11.89 -2.73
CA ILE A 306 4.81 12.51 -4.03
C ILE A 306 3.67 11.80 -4.76
N PHE A 307 3.66 10.46 -4.73
CA PHE A 307 2.70 9.56 -5.38
C PHE A 307 2.74 9.69 -6.91
N GLY A 308 3.94 9.61 -7.47
CA GLY A 308 4.25 9.70 -8.89
C GLY A 308 5.63 9.11 -9.19
N PRO A 309 6.08 9.10 -10.46
CA PRO A 309 7.28 8.40 -10.88
C PRO A 309 8.56 9.17 -10.54
N VAL A 310 8.73 9.53 -9.27
CA VAL A 310 9.85 10.34 -8.76
C VAL A 310 10.60 9.58 -7.66
N LEU A 311 11.86 9.31 -7.91
CA LEU A 311 12.81 8.71 -6.98
C LEU A 311 13.82 9.78 -6.52
N VAL A 312 14.07 9.86 -5.21
CA VAL A 312 15.08 10.76 -4.65
C VAL A 312 16.27 9.98 -4.14
N ALA A 313 17.48 10.38 -4.49
CA ALA A 313 18.73 9.75 -4.08
C ALA A 313 19.42 10.59 -2.98
N ILE A 314 19.68 9.93 -1.86
CA ILE A 314 20.27 10.52 -0.64
C ILE A 314 21.58 9.79 -0.36
N PRO A 315 22.73 10.48 -0.25
CA PRO A 315 23.99 9.86 0.12
C PRO A 315 24.07 9.60 1.63
N PHE A 316 24.78 8.53 2.01
CA PHE A 316 25.12 8.24 3.41
C PHE A 316 26.57 7.75 3.52
N GLU A 317 27.19 7.85 4.73
CA GLU A 317 28.57 7.48 4.99
C GLU A 317 28.73 6.02 5.48
N ASP A 318 27.83 5.57 6.37
CA ASP A 318 27.87 4.23 6.97
C ASP A 318 26.47 3.66 7.25
N ASP A 319 26.43 2.40 7.69
CA ASP A 319 25.17 1.67 7.93
C ASP A 319 24.30 2.34 9.01
N ASP A 320 24.91 2.92 10.04
CA ASP A 320 24.20 3.58 11.13
C ASP A 320 23.52 4.87 10.63
N GLU A 321 24.18 5.64 9.80
CA GLU A 321 23.59 6.82 9.14
C GLU A 321 22.47 6.41 8.16
N ALA A 322 22.66 5.34 7.39
CA ALA A 322 21.61 4.83 6.50
C ALA A 322 20.35 4.43 7.29
N VAL A 323 20.51 3.75 8.43
CA VAL A 323 19.41 3.40 9.35
C VAL A 323 18.74 4.64 9.91
N MET A 324 19.53 5.63 10.35
CA MET A 324 19.02 6.88 10.88
C MET A 324 18.17 7.62 9.83
N ILE A 325 18.70 7.81 8.62
CA ILE A 325 17.99 8.49 7.50
C ILE A 325 16.72 7.73 7.13
N ALA A 326 16.78 6.40 7.01
CA ALA A 326 15.62 5.59 6.66
C ALA A 326 14.49 5.72 7.68
N ASN A 327 14.84 5.79 8.97
CA ASN A 327 13.89 5.92 10.07
C ASN A 327 13.41 7.37 10.31
N ASP A 328 14.14 8.37 9.83
CA ASP A 328 13.79 9.79 9.96
C ASP A 328 12.73 10.17 8.90
N SER A 329 11.52 9.73 9.16
CA SER A 329 10.30 9.98 8.40
C SER A 329 9.10 9.76 9.29
N ILE A 330 8.00 10.46 9.03
CA ILE A 330 6.71 10.18 9.69
C ILE A 330 6.10 8.86 9.23
N TYR A 331 6.58 8.31 8.14
CA TYR A 331 6.11 7.06 7.54
C TYR A 331 6.89 5.83 8.01
N GLY A 332 6.30 4.66 7.78
CA GLY A 332 6.91 3.37 8.06
C GLY A 332 6.14 2.22 7.41
N LEU A 333 5.89 2.30 6.07
CA LEU A 333 5.10 1.27 5.39
C LEU A 333 5.97 0.12 4.91
N SER A 334 6.96 0.40 4.09
CA SER A 334 7.83 -0.60 3.47
C SER A 334 9.29 -0.14 3.45
N GLY A 335 10.18 -1.03 3.03
CA GLY A 335 11.59 -0.74 2.81
C GLY A 335 12.29 -1.87 2.09
N ALA A 336 13.51 -1.62 1.66
CA ALA A 336 14.37 -2.63 1.05
C ALA A 336 15.84 -2.39 1.42
N VAL A 337 16.63 -3.46 1.47
CA VAL A 337 18.09 -3.40 1.68
C VAL A 337 18.77 -4.28 0.64
N PHE A 338 19.81 -3.75 0.01
CA PHE A 338 20.73 -4.49 -0.86
C PHE A 338 22.14 -4.48 -0.26
N SER A 339 22.78 -5.65 -0.21
CA SER A 339 24.15 -5.86 0.25
C SER A 339 24.73 -7.11 -0.41
N GLY A 340 26.02 -7.14 -0.62
CA GLY A 340 26.75 -8.35 -1.01
C GLY A 340 26.77 -9.40 0.11
N ASP A 341 26.62 -8.97 1.37
CA ASP A 341 26.48 -9.84 2.55
C ASP A 341 25.03 -9.87 3.04
N GLU A 342 24.35 -11.02 2.86
CA GLU A 342 22.95 -11.21 3.27
C GLU A 342 22.75 -11.01 4.79
N GLN A 343 23.73 -11.41 5.63
CA GLN A 343 23.63 -11.24 7.08
C GLN A 343 23.67 -9.74 7.46
N ARG A 344 24.54 -8.96 6.82
CA ARG A 344 24.60 -7.51 6.97
C ARG A 344 23.29 -6.85 6.51
N ALA A 345 22.77 -7.25 5.35
CA ALA A 345 21.48 -6.77 4.88
C ALA A 345 20.34 -7.02 5.87
N LEU A 346 20.28 -8.23 6.44
CA LEU A 346 19.28 -8.59 7.45
C LEU A 346 19.46 -7.81 8.76
N GLN A 347 20.70 -7.54 9.18
CA GLN A 347 20.98 -6.72 10.37
C GLN A 347 20.51 -5.29 10.20
N VAL A 348 20.74 -4.66 9.04
CA VAL A 348 20.24 -3.33 8.70
C VAL A 348 18.71 -3.35 8.62
N ALA A 349 18.14 -4.30 7.88
CA ALA A 349 16.69 -4.41 7.70
C ALA A 349 15.91 -4.49 9.03
N LYS A 350 16.42 -5.23 10.02
CA LYS A 350 15.81 -5.38 11.36
C LYS A 350 15.75 -4.07 12.15
N GLN A 351 16.57 -3.08 11.81
CA GLN A 351 16.60 -1.78 12.50
C GLN A 351 15.66 -0.75 11.86
N ILE A 352 15.08 -1.06 10.69
CA ILE A 352 14.16 -0.16 10.00
C ILE A 352 12.74 -0.34 10.54
N ARG A 353 12.11 0.73 10.96
CA ARG A 353 10.76 0.74 11.55
C ARG A 353 9.68 0.82 10.48
N THR A 354 9.45 -0.29 9.79
CA THR A 354 8.46 -0.46 8.72
C THR A 354 7.67 -1.75 8.88
N GLY A 355 6.52 -1.82 8.23
CA GLY A 355 5.67 -3.01 8.28
C GLY A 355 6.16 -4.15 7.39
N THR A 356 6.84 -3.83 6.29
CA THR A 356 7.41 -4.81 5.36
C THR A 356 8.85 -4.45 4.97
N MET A 357 9.69 -5.47 4.74
CA MET A 357 11.07 -5.31 4.29
C MET A 357 11.41 -6.32 3.21
N SER A 358 12.08 -5.85 2.15
CA SER A 358 12.73 -6.68 1.14
C SER A 358 14.23 -6.74 1.41
N VAL A 359 14.83 -7.90 1.22
CA VAL A 359 16.29 -8.10 1.30
C VAL A 359 16.76 -8.66 -0.04
N ASN A 360 17.71 -7.99 -0.67
CA ASN A 360 18.32 -8.37 -1.94
C ASN A 360 17.27 -8.71 -3.04
N GLY A 361 16.21 -7.88 -3.14
CA GLY A 361 15.17 -8.06 -4.15
C GLY A 361 14.12 -9.12 -3.82
N GLY A 362 14.08 -9.65 -2.59
CA GLY A 362 13.03 -10.56 -2.15
C GLY A 362 11.64 -9.92 -2.25
N VAL A 363 10.67 -10.69 -2.75
CA VAL A 363 9.28 -10.22 -2.90
C VAL A 363 8.47 -10.66 -1.68
N TRP A 364 8.03 -9.69 -0.88
CA TRP A 364 7.18 -9.94 0.30
C TRP A 364 5.68 -9.92 -0.04
N TYR A 365 5.28 -9.41 -1.20
CA TYR A 365 3.88 -9.27 -1.59
C TYR A 365 3.21 -10.63 -1.83
N GLY A 366 2.09 -10.89 -1.12
CA GLY A 366 1.31 -12.13 -1.26
C GLY A 366 0.04 -12.08 -0.41
N ALA A 367 -0.95 -12.92 -0.72
CA ALA A 367 -2.20 -12.99 0.04
C ALA A 367 -1.99 -13.46 1.49
N ASP A 368 -0.92 -14.20 1.73
CA ASP A 368 -0.54 -14.82 3.00
C ASP A 368 0.37 -13.93 3.87
N VAL A 369 0.91 -12.85 3.33
CA VAL A 369 1.84 -11.97 4.04
C VAL A 369 1.10 -10.78 4.65
N PRO A 370 1.12 -10.58 5.97
CA PRO A 370 0.52 -9.41 6.60
C PRO A 370 1.14 -8.12 6.07
N PHE A 371 0.30 -7.20 5.63
CA PHE A 371 0.67 -5.89 5.09
C PHE A 371 0.11 -4.77 5.95
N GLY A 372 0.91 -3.76 6.24
CA GLY A 372 0.47 -2.58 6.98
C GLY A 372 1.62 -1.78 7.56
N GLY A 373 1.36 -0.51 7.85
CA GLY A 373 2.38 0.45 8.23
C GLY A 373 2.66 0.55 9.73
N PHE A 374 3.84 1.09 10.02
CA PHE A 374 4.21 1.65 11.31
C PHE A 374 3.99 3.18 11.27
N LYS A 375 4.06 3.85 12.42
CA LYS A 375 3.99 5.31 12.54
C LYS A 375 2.71 5.85 11.85
N GLN A 376 2.85 6.88 10.98
CA GLN A 376 1.72 7.48 10.30
C GLN A 376 1.37 6.82 8.94
N SER A 377 1.96 5.66 8.66
CA SER A 377 1.56 4.84 7.51
C SER A 377 0.34 3.96 7.80
N GLY A 378 -0.11 3.84 9.04
CA GLY A 378 -1.37 3.18 9.31
C GLY A 378 -1.48 2.46 10.65
N ILE A 379 -2.60 1.79 10.84
CA ILE A 379 -2.98 1.03 12.03
C ILE A 379 -3.62 -0.28 11.58
N GLY A 380 -3.22 -1.40 12.20
CA GLY A 380 -3.69 -2.73 11.87
C GLY A 380 -2.88 -3.40 10.76
N ARG A 381 -3.38 -4.53 10.28
CA ARG A 381 -2.76 -5.29 9.17
C ARG A 381 -3.82 -5.73 8.18
N GLU A 382 -3.49 -5.63 6.90
CA GLU A 382 -4.22 -6.21 5.79
C GLU A 382 -3.48 -7.46 5.32
N MET A 383 -4.15 -8.39 4.67
CA MET A 383 -3.58 -9.65 4.18
C MET A 383 -3.12 -10.61 5.31
N GLY A 384 -2.82 -11.85 4.94
CA GLY A 384 -2.48 -12.89 5.89
C GLY A 384 -3.62 -13.19 6.90
N THR A 385 -3.36 -14.06 7.85
CA THR A 385 -4.29 -14.33 8.96
C THR A 385 -4.52 -13.10 9.82
N ALA A 386 -3.49 -12.26 10.00
CA ALA A 386 -3.62 -11.02 10.76
C ALA A 386 -4.69 -10.08 10.15
N GLY A 387 -4.74 -9.96 8.80
CA GLY A 387 -5.78 -9.17 8.13
C GLY A 387 -7.20 -9.76 8.27
N PHE A 388 -7.32 -11.08 8.40
CA PHE A 388 -8.60 -11.72 8.71
C PHE A 388 -9.05 -11.38 10.14
N GLU A 389 -8.14 -11.45 11.10
CA GLU A 389 -8.41 -11.21 12.52
C GLU A 389 -8.83 -9.76 12.83
N GLU A 390 -8.45 -8.79 11.97
CA GLU A 390 -8.95 -7.40 12.10
C GLU A 390 -10.48 -7.32 12.01
N HIS A 391 -11.14 -8.27 11.31
CA HIS A 391 -12.59 -8.30 11.10
C HIS A 391 -13.33 -9.11 12.17
N LEU A 392 -12.63 -9.52 13.24
CA LEU A 392 -13.17 -10.33 14.32
C LEU A 392 -13.17 -9.57 15.65
N GLU A 393 -14.17 -9.90 16.48
CA GLU A 393 -14.23 -9.54 17.90
C GLU A 393 -14.11 -10.79 18.77
N THR A 394 -13.63 -10.61 20.01
CA THR A 394 -13.47 -11.71 20.96
C THR A 394 -14.50 -11.61 22.06
N LYS A 395 -15.27 -12.68 22.26
CA LYS A 395 -16.27 -12.77 23.32
C LYS A 395 -15.94 -13.90 24.28
N SER A 396 -15.76 -13.57 25.54
CA SER A 396 -15.41 -14.55 26.60
C SER A 396 -16.65 -15.05 27.30
N TYR A 397 -16.62 -16.35 27.61
CA TYR A 397 -17.69 -17.07 28.30
C TYR A 397 -17.18 -17.76 29.54
N SER A 398 -18.08 -17.89 30.55
CA SER A 398 -17.83 -18.67 31.76
C SER A 398 -19.15 -19.28 32.23
N LYS A 399 -19.10 -20.54 32.71
CA LYS A 399 -20.20 -21.20 33.38
C LYS A 399 -19.69 -21.96 34.59
N PRO A 400 -20.44 -22.07 35.69
CA PRO A 400 -20.11 -22.95 36.81
C PRO A 400 -19.99 -24.40 36.35
N VAL A 401 -19.11 -25.15 37.01
CA VAL A 401 -18.94 -26.61 36.80
C VAL A 401 -19.81 -27.40 37.79
#